data_f191872e9ab5ce8c3b77fe2ca1ae053a
#
_entry.id   f191872e9ab5ce8c3b77fe2ca1ae053a
#
_cell.length_a   1.000
_cell.length_b   1.000
_cell.length_c   1.000
_cell.angle_alpha   90.00
_cell.angle_beta   90.00
_cell.angle_gamma   90.00
#
_symmetry.space_group_name_H-M   'P 1'
#
loop_
_entity.id
_entity.type
_entity.pdbx_description
1 polymer ?
#
loop_
_entity_poly.entity_id
_entity_poly.type
_entity_poly.pdbx_seq_one_letter_code
_entity_poly.pdbx_strand_id
1 'polypeptide(L)'
;SLGLLKAFNNFPITNKIQCNGLFTPSNIETLLGGTEIGKFTVTPKSSGSMFLVSADIIASRMEGGVVLALVREGDSKPCAISYGYSSGVPNLCSLRTSITNTGLTPTTYSLRVGGLESGVVWVNALSNGNDILGITNTSNVSFLEVIPQTNA
;
A
#
# COMPACT_ATOMS: atom_id res chain seq x y z
N SER A 1 7.88 -10.18 21.66
CA SER A 1 8.40 -11.50 21.27
C SER A 1 8.14 -11.77 19.80
N LEU A 2 8.96 -12.61 19.22
CA LEU A 2 8.75 -13.03 17.84
C LEU A 2 7.56 -13.97 17.75
N GLY A 3 6.74 -13.80 16.70
CA GLY A 3 5.63 -14.69 16.42
C GLY A 3 6.10 -15.92 15.63
N LEU A 4 5.21 -16.89 15.51
CA LEU A 4 5.40 -18.04 14.63
C LEU A 4 4.97 -17.65 13.22
N LEU A 5 5.86 -17.82 12.24
CA LEU A 5 5.56 -17.58 10.83
C LEU A 5 4.60 -18.62 10.31
N LYS A 6 3.52 -18.21 9.66
CA LYS A 6 2.53 -19.09 9.02
C LYS A 6 2.57 -19.01 7.50
N ALA A 7 2.71 -17.83 6.94
CA ALA A 7 2.71 -17.64 5.50
C ALA A 7 3.31 -16.29 5.13
N PHE A 8 3.83 -16.21 3.92
CA PHE A 8 4.28 -14.98 3.32
C PHE A 8 3.69 -14.85 1.93
N ASN A 9 2.90 -13.78 1.72
CA ASN A 9 2.31 -13.48 0.43
C ASN A 9 2.92 -12.18 -0.08
N ASN A 10 3.55 -12.24 -1.25
CA ASN A 10 4.18 -11.09 -1.87
C ASN A 10 3.51 -10.77 -3.20
N PHE A 11 3.16 -9.51 -3.39
CA PHE A 11 2.47 -9.01 -4.57
C PHE A 11 3.31 -7.91 -5.21
N PRO A 12 4.15 -8.24 -6.21
CA PRO A 12 4.90 -7.21 -6.91
C PRO A 12 3.98 -6.36 -7.80
N ILE A 13 4.27 -5.06 -7.84
CA ILE A 13 3.61 -4.11 -8.74
C ILE A 13 4.65 -3.73 -9.78
N THR A 14 4.50 -4.25 -10.99
CA THR A 14 5.55 -4.21 -12.02
C THR A 14 5.29 -3.19 -13.12
N ASN A 15 4.09 -2.61 -13.19
CA ASN A 15 3.74 -1.63 -14.21
C ASN A 15 4.03 -0.21 -13.75
N LYS A 16 4.29 0.67 -14.70
CA LYS A 16 4.21 2.11 -14.47
C LYS A 16 2.74 2.50 -14.37
N ILE A 17 2.37 3.26 -13.35
CA ILE A 17 0.98 3.65 -13.12
C ILE A 17 0.92 5.14 -12.88
N GLN A 18 0.12 5.84 -13.70
CA GLN A 18 -0.18 7.23 -13.49
C GLN A 18 -1.36 7.36 -12.52
N CYS A 19 -1.13 7.99 -11.39
CA CYS A 19 -2.14 8.17 -10.36
C CYS A 19 -2.65 9.61 -10.41
N ASN A 20 -3.80 9.82 -11.04
CA ASN A 20 -4.43 11.13 -11.17
C ASN A 20 -5.37 11.47 -10.01
N GLY A 21 -5.80 10.46 -9.26
CA GLY A 21 -6.66 10.68 -8.10
C GLY A 21 -5.91 11.37 -6.97
N LEU A 22 -6.63 12.23 -6.25
CA LEU A 22 -6.06 13.00 -5.14
C LEU A 22 -6.59 12.49 -3.81
N PHE A 23 -5.81 12.73 -2.77
CA PHE A 23 -6.27 12.62 -1.39
C PHE A 23 -6.47 14.03 -0.83
N THR A 24 -7.63 14.27 -0.27
CA THR A 24 -7.99 15.56 0.33
C THR A 24 -8.52 15.32 1.74
N PRO A 25 -8.58 16.36 2.59
CA PRO A 25 -9.20 16.19 3.92
C PRO A 25 -10.65 15.71 3.87
N SER A 26 -11.36 15.94 2.75
CA SER A 26 -12.76 15.52 2.60
C SER A 26 -12.90 14.08 2.11
N ASN A 27 -11.88 13.47 1.48
CA ASN A 27 -12.00 12.14 0.91
C ASN A 27 -11.04 11.09 1.50
N ILE A 28 -10.13 11.50 2.38
CA ILE A 28 -9.12 10.59 2.93
C ILE A 28 -9.73 9.39 3.68
N GLU A 29 -10.91 9.56 4.22
CA GLU A 29 -11.60 8.53 4.98
C GLU A 29 -12.77 7.89 4.24
N THR A 30 -12.93 8.14 2.94
CA THR A 30 -14.11 7.69 2.20
C THR A 30 -13.83 6.65 1.12
N LEU A 31 -12.62 6.15 0.99
CA LEU A 31 -12.19 5.21 -0.05
C LEU A 31 -12.22 5.78 -1.47
N LEU A 32 -12.52 7.07 -1.63
CA LEU A 32 -12.60 7.71 -2.95
C LEU A 32 -11.32 8.43 -3.33
N GLY A 33 -10.37 8.55 -2.41
CA GLY A 33 -9.11 9.24 -2.67
C GLY A 33 -8.12 8.38 -3.45
N GLY A 34 -7.26 9.05 -4.20
CA GLY A 34 -6.18 8.39 -4.92
C GLY A 34 -6.63 7.52 -6.08
N THR A 35 -5.71 6.73 -6.55
CA THR A 35 -5.90 5.76 -7.65
C THR A 35 -5.54 4.36 -7.13
N GLU A 36 -6.39 3.38 -7.38
CA GLU A 36 -6.09 1.99 -7.03
C GLU A 36 -4.96 1.47 -7.90
N ILE A 37 -3.90 0.99 -7.28
CA ILE A 37 -2.74 0.44 -8.01
C ILE A 37 -2.63 -1.08 -7.93
N GLY A 38 -3.40 -1.73 -7.08
CA GLY A 38 -3.43 -3.18 -6.98
C GLY A 38 -4.48 -3.68 -6.01
N LYS A 39 -4.89 -4.93 -6.23
CA LYS A 39 -5.77 -5.70 -5.34
C LYS A 39 -5.07 -6.98 -4.93
N PHE A 40 -5.23 -7.36 -3.68
CA PHE A 40 -4.51 -8.49 -3.09
C PHE A 40 -5.49 -9.31 -2.26
N THR A 41 -5.68 -10.57 -2.62
CA THR A 41 -6.53 -11.47 -1.85
C THR A 41 -5.65 -12.39 -1.03
N VAL A 42 -5.86 -12.40 0.28
CA VAL A 42 -5.12 -13.21 1.24
C VAL A 42 -6.09 -14.00 2.09
N THR A 43 -5.71 -15.23 2.40
CA THR A 43 -6.51 -16.12 3.24
C THR A 43 -5.73 -16.43 4.51
N PRO A 44 -6.22 -16.05 5.69
CA PRO A 44 -5.55 -16.42 6.93
C PRO A 44 -5.47 -17.94 7.09
N LYS A 45 -4.36 -18.42 7.60
CA LYS A 45 -4.17 -19.85 7.91
C LYS A 45 -4.59 -20.18 9.34
N SER A 46 -4.69 -19.16 10.19
CA SER A 46 -5.09 -19.35 11.59
C SER A 46 -5.95 -18.18 12.05
N SER A 47 -7.03 -18.49 12.73
CA SER A 47 -7.82 -17.48 13.43
C SER A 47 -6.98 -16.91 14.59
N GLY A 48 -7.03 -15.60 14.78
CA GLY A 48 -6.20 -14.93 15.78
C GLY A 48 -4.76 -14.66 15.37
N SER A 49 -4.37 -15.04 14.16
CA SER A 49 -3.10 -14.63 13.58
C SER A 49 -3.11 -13.15 13.22
N MET A 50 -1.96 -12.60 12.88
CA MET A 50 -1.82 -11.23 12.39
C MET A 50 -1.17 -11.25 11.02
N PHE A 51 -1.62 -10.34 10.16
CA PHE A 51 -0.85 -9.95 9.00
C PHE A 51 0.02 -8.74 9.35
N LEU A 52 1.31 -8.86 9.12
CA LEU A 52 2.21 -7.71 9.08
C LEU A 52 2.30 -7.29 7.63
N VAL A 53 1.73 -6.12 7.32
CA VAL A 53 1.62 -5.62 5.95
C VAL A 53 2.69 -4.58 5.71
N SER A 54 3.40 -4.72 4.59
CA SER A 54 4.38 -3.75 4.12
C SER A 54 4.12 -3.42 2.67
N ALA A 55 3.94 -2.15 2.37
CA ALA A 55 3.90 -1.65 1.01
C ALA A 55 5.10 -0.73 0.81
N ASP A 56 5.95 -1.06 -0.16
CA ASP A 56 7.12 -0.27 -0.53
C ASP A 56 6.94 0.16 -1.98
N ILE A 57 6.59 1.43 -2.17
CA ILE A 57 6.14 1.96 -3.45
C ILE A 57 7.12 3.04 -3.92
N ILE A 58 7.69 2.81 -5.10
CA ILE A 58 8.51 3.82 -5.77
C ILE A 58 7.58 4.82 -6.42
N ALA A 59 7.57 6.04 -5.93
CA ALA A 59 6.65 7.08 -6.37
C ALA A 59 7.38 8.38 -6.69
N SER A 60 6.91 9.07 -7.71
CA SER A 60 7.44 10.37 -8.13
C SER A 60 6.32 11.35 -8.43
N ARG A 61 6.53 12.60 -8.09
CA ARG A 61 5.72 13.73 -8.54
C ARG A 61 6.60 14.98 -8.65
N MET A 62 6.07 16.06 -9.25
CA MET A 62 6.86 17.30 -9.40
C MET A 62 7.29 17.87 -8.06
N GLU A 63 6.35 18.11 -7.17
CA GLU A 63 6.64 18.52 -5.80
C GLU A 63 5.39 18.38 -4.94
N GLY A 64 5.51 17.69 -3.83
CA GLY A 64 4.43 17.62 -2.86
C GLY A 64 4.29 16.26 -2.20
N GLY A 65 3.21 16.13 -1.43
CA GLY A 65 2.92 14.92 -0.68
C GLY A 65 2.43 13.79 -1.56
N VAL A 66 2.84 12.59 -1.18
CA VAL A 66 2.37 11.33 -1.75
C VAL A 66 1.68 10.56 -0.62
N VAL A 67 0.45 10.14 -0.85
CA VAL A 67 -0.33 9.41 0.14
C VAL A 67 -0.57 7.99 -0.35
N LEU A 68 -0.37 7.03 0.55
CA LEU A 68 -0.73 5.63 0.34
C LEU A 68 -1.86 5.28 1.30
N ALA A 69 -2.86 4.57 0.83
CA ALA A 69 -3.95 4.09 1.65
C ALA A 69 -4.22 2.62 1.37
N LEU A 70 -4.22 1.81 2.43
CA LEU A 70 -4.59 0.41 2.35
C LEU A 70 -6.06 0.27 2.74
N VAL A 71 -6.83 -0.37 1.88
CA VAL A 71 -8.28 -0.48 2.02
C VAL A 71 -8.67 -1.95 2.04
N ARG A 72 -9.40 -2.37 3.06
CA ARG A 72 -10.02 -3.69 3.07
C ARG A 72 -11.37 -3.61 2.35
N GLU A 73 -11.59 -4.49 1.39
CA GLU A 73 -12.86 -4.55 0.67
C GLU A 73 -14.05 -4.72 1.62
N GLY A 74 -15.07 -3.90 1.45
CA GLY A 74 -16.23 -3.87 2.31
C GLY A 74 -16.17 -2.83 3.44
N ASP A 75 -15.01 -2.26 3.72
CA ASP A 75 -14.88 -1.21 4.73
C ASP A 75 -15.19 0.16 4.13
N SER A 76 -15.64 1.08 4.97
CA SER A 76 -15.92 2.47 4.57
C SER A 76 -14.73 3.41 4.73
N LYS A 77 -13.65 2.94 5.35
CA LYS A 77 -12.44 3.73 5.60
C LYS A 77 -11.20 2.90 5.31
N PRO A 78 -10.08 3.54 4.95
CA PRO A 78 -8.80 2.85 4.89
C PRO A 78 -8.43 2.24 6.26
N CYS A 79 -7.82 1.07 6.24
CA CYS A 79 -7.30 0.48 7.47
C CYS A 79 -5.93 1.02 7.85
N ALA A 80 -5.23 1.66 6.91
CA ALA A 80 -3.95 2.33 7.16
C ALA A 80 -3.70 3.38 6.10
N ILE A 81 -3.03 4.45 6.50
CA ILE A 81 -2.58 5.53 5.60
C ILE A 81 -1.14 5.84 5.92
N SER A 82 -0.37 6.21 4.90
CA SER A 82 0.95 6.77 5.10
C SER A 82 1.17 7.97 4.21
N TYR A 83 2.14 8.76 4.56
CA TYR A 83 2.47 9.99 3.89
C TYR A 83 3.95 10.03 3.55
N GLY A 84 4.26 10.35 2.30
CA GLY A 84 5.61 10.59 1.82
C GLY A 84 5.69 11.91 1.06
N TYR A 85 6.85 12.20 0.48
CA TYR A 85 7.09 13.43 -0.26
C TYR A 85 8.00 13.16 -1.45
N SER A 86 7.73 13.84 -2.56
CA SER A 86 8.60 13.80 -3.74
C SER A 86 8.74 15.21 -4.31
N SER A 87 9.95 15.56 -4.71
CA SER A 87 10.26 16.86 -5.31
C SER A 87 10.98 16.68 -6.64
N GLY A 88 10.29 16.05 -7.58
CA GLY A 88 10.78 15.83 -8.93
C GLY A 88 11.61 14.57 -9.13
N VAL A 89 11.95 13.85 -8.07
CA VAL A 89 12.72 12.61 -8.12
C VAL A 89 11.96 11.46 -7.49
N PRO A 90 12.22 10.21 -7.91
CA PRO A 90 11.61 9.04 -7.30
C PRO A 90 11.98 8.93 -5.83
N ASN A 91 11.02 8.51 -5.04
CA ASN A 91 11.21 8.27 -3.62
C ASN A 91 10.53 6.95 -3.23
N LEU A 92 11.10 6.26 -2.27
CA LEU A 92 10.47 5.07 -1.72
C LEU A 92 9.47 5.51 -0.65
N CYS A 93 8.18 5.33 -0.95
CA CYS A 93 7.10 5.61 -0.02
C CYS A 93 6.63 4.29 0.59
N SER A 94 6.56 4.23 1.91
CA SER A 94 6.24 3.00 2.63
C SER A 94 5.00 3.17 3.47
N LEU A 95 4.20 2.09 3.52
CA LEU A 95 3.09 1.94 4.44
C LEU A 95 3.28 0.64 5.19
N ARG A 96 3.17 0.67 6.51
CA ARG A 96 3.27 -0.52 7.35
C ARG A 96 2.14 -0.53 8.36
N THR A 97 1.51 -1.69 8.50
CA THR A 97 0.45 -1.86 9.48
C THR A 97 0.35 -3.33 9.88
N SER A 98 -0.35 -3.59 10.97
CA SER A 98 -0.69 -4.94 11.39
C SER A 98 -2.21 -5.10 11.42
N ILE A 99 -2.68 -6.26 10.99
CA ILE A 99 -4.10 -6.58 10.92
C ILE A 99 -4.33 -7.88 11.65
N THR A 100 -5.21 -7.87 12.65
CA THR A 100 -5.59 -9.08 13.38
C THR A 100 -6.66 -9.84 12.61
N ASN A 101 -6.45 -11.13 12.38
CA ASN A 101 -7.40 -11.98 11.69
C ASN A 101 -8.36 -12.62 12.68
N THR A 102 -9.66 -12.48 12.44
CA THR A 102 -10.71 -13.03 13.30
C THR A 102 -11.28 -14.34 12.76
N GLY A 103 -10.87 -14.77 11.59
CA GLY A 103 -11.36 -16.00 10.95
C GLY A 103 -10.44 -16.43 9.82
N LEU A 104 -10.92 -17.34 8.98
CA LEU A 104 -10.16 -17.92 7.87
C LEU A 104 -10.73 -17.53 6.50
N THR A 105 -11.62 -16.55 6.45
CA THR A 105 -12.26 -16.12 5.20
C THR A 105 -11.25 -15.34 4.35
N PRO A 106 -11.15 -15.64 3.05
CA PRO A 106 -10.35 -14.83 2.14
C PRO A 106 -10.79 -13.37 2.18
N THR A 107 -9.83 -12.47 2.25
CA THR A 107 -10.07 -11.04 2.33
C THR A 107 -9.27 -10.34 1.25
N THR A 108 -9.90 -9.39 0.56
CA THR A 108 -9.26 -8.61 -0.48
C THR A 108 -8.93 -7.22 0.05
N TYR A 109 -7.69 -6.82 -0.16
CA TYR A 109 -7.20 -5.48 0.13
C TYR A 109 -6.82 -4.80 -1.17
N SER A 110 -6.97 -3.49 -1.20
CA SER A 110 -6.45 -2.68 -2.31
C SER A 110 -5.52 -1.60 -1.76
N LEU A 111 -4.54 -1.23 -2.58
CA LEU A 111 -3.66 -0.11 -2.28
C LEU A 111 -4.00 1.03 -3.21
N ARG A 112 -4.20 2.21 -2.64
CA ARG A 112 -4.50 3.44 -3.37
C ARG A 112 -3.36 4.42 -3.17
N VAL A 113 -2.99 5.12 -4.23
CA VAL A 113 -1.89 6.09 -4.24
C VAL A 113 -2.36 7.36 -4.90
N GLY A 114 -1.96 8.49 -4.36
CA GLY A 114 -2.29 9.78 -4.97
C GLY A 114 -1.57 10.94 -4.33
N GLY A 115 -1.65 12.09 -5.00
CA GLY A 115 -1.12 13.34 -4.48
C GLY A 115 -1.96 13.89 -3.34
N LEU A 116 -1.30 14.51 -2.37
CA LEU A 116 -1.98 15.21 -1.29
C LEU A 116 -2.47 16.55 -1.83
N GLU A 117 -3.79 16.67 -1.93
CA GLU A 117 -4.53 17.87 -2.36
C GLU A 117 -4.30 18.31 -3.81
N SER A 118 -3.20 17.93 -4.43
CA SER A 118 -2.89 18.31 -5.82
C SER A 118 -1.86 17.38 -6.43
N GLY A 119 -1.71 17.46 -7.74
CA GLY A 119 -0.63 16.85 -8.48
C GLY A 119 -0.90 15.40 -8.93
N VAL A 120 -0.06 14.96 -9.86
CA VAL A 120 -0.08 13.61 -10.42
C VAL A 120 1.09 12.85 -9.84
N VAL A 121 0.85 11.63 -9.35
CA VAL A 121 1.89 10.74 -8.86
C VAL A 121 2.10 9.62 -9.86
N TRP A 122 3.34 9.36 -10.20
CA TRP A 122 3.72 8.18 -10.99
C TRP A 122 4.29 7.10 -10.08
N VAL A 123 3.81 5.90 -10.24
CA VAL A 123 4.36 4.71 -9.58
C VAL A 123 5.31 4.01 -10.54
N ASN A 124 6.48 3.62 -10.06
CA ASN A 124 7.53 2.94 -10.83
C ASN A 124 8.07 3.73 -12.01
N ALA A 125 8.03 5.05 -11.94
CA ALA A 125 8.46 5.94 -13.01
C ALA A 125 8.98 7.27 -12.47
N LEU A 126 9.59 8.05 -13.33
CA LEU A 126 9.92 9.46 -13.07
C LEU A 126 8.64 10.30 -13.02
N SER A 127 8.75 11.53 -12.57
CA SER A 127 7.60 12.45 -12.44
C SER A 127 6.91 12.79 -13.77
N ASN A 128 7.55 12.51 -14.90
CA ASN A 128 6.99 12.66 -16.24
C ASN A 128 6.54 11.33 -16.86
N GLY A 129 6.61 10.22 -16.13
CA GLY A 129 6.21 8.90 -16.61
C GLY A 129 7.28 8.11 -17.34
N ASN A 130 8.49 8.67 -17.51
CA ASN A 130 9.59 7.93 -18.13
C ASN A 130 10.15 6.87 -17.17
N ASP A 131 10.83 5.88 -17.75
CA ASP A 131 11.51 4.85 -16.97
C ASP A 131 12.65 5.45 -16.13
N ILE A 132 12.82 4.92 -14.93
CA ILE A 132 13.93 5.30 -14.06
C ILE A 132 15.18 4.56 -14.56
N LEU A 133 16.20 5.31 -14.97
CA LEU A 133 17.45 4.75 -15.51
C LEU A 133 17.22 3.80 -16.68
N GLY A 134 16.16 4.03 -17.48
CA GLY A 134 15.88 3.24 -18.68
C GLY A 134 15.28 1.86 -18.42
N ILE A 135 14.88 1.55 -17.19
CA ILE A 135 14.23 0.28 -16.84
C ILE A 135 12.94 0.53 -16.06
N THR A 136 12.00 -0.39 -16.17
CA THR A 136 10.80 -0.35 -15.34
C THR A 136 11.13 -0.92 -13.96
N ASN A 137 10.86 -0.16 -12.93
CA ASN A 137 11.09 -0.56 -11.55
C ASN A 137 9.88 -1.29 -10.98
N THR A 138 10.10 -2.04 -9.90
CA THR A 138 9.07 -2.83 -9.25
C THR A 138 8.87 -2.34 -7.82
N SER A 139 7.62 -2.11 -7.48
CA SER A 139 7.18 -1.88 -6.09
C SER A 139 6.59 -3.15 -5.54
N ASN A 140 6.47 -3.26 -4.23
CA ASN A 140 6.01 -4.48 -3.58
C ASN A 140 4.98 -4.21 -2.50
N VAL A 141 4.02 -5.13 -2.37
CA VAL A 141 3.15 -5.23 -1.21
C VAL A 141 3.27 -6.65 -0.67
N SER A 142 3.50 -6.80 0.62
CA SER A 142 3.63 -8.10 1.25
C SER A 142 2.76 -8.22 2.48
N PHE A 143 2.26 -9.44 2.70
CA PHE A 143 1.49 -9.83 3.87
C PHE A 143 2.21 -10.99 4.53
N LEU A 144 2.78 -10.76 5.69
CA LEU A 144 3.44 -11.78 6.49
C LEU A 144 2.49 -12.20 7.61
N GLU A 145 2.03 -13.45 7.54
CA GLU A 145 1.14 -13.97 8.59
C GLU A 145 1.95 -14.59 9.71
N VAL A 146 1.70 -14.12 10.93
CA VAL A 146 2.35 -14.61 12.14
C VAL A 146 1.29 -14.94 13.19
N ILE A 147 1.62 -15.87 14.08
CA ILE A 147 0.84 -16.08 15.30
C ILE A 147 1.62 -15.38 16.41
N PRO A 148 1.07 -14.30 17.00
CA PRO A 148 1.73 -13.63 18.10
C PRO A 148 1.90 -14.59 19.27
N GLN A 149 3.08 -14.57 19.92
CA GLN A 149 3.29 -15.32 21.14
C GLN A 149 2.72 -14.54 22.32
N THR A 150 1.97 -15.25 23.14
CA THR A 150 1.50 -14.68 24.39
C THR A 150 2.51 -14.94 25.47
N ASN A 151 2.80 -13.90 26.25
CA ASN A 151 3.60 -14.08 27.47
C ASN A 151 2.67 -14.64 28.55
N ALA A 152 2.96 -15.83 28.95
CA ALA A 152 2.23 -16.46 30.04
C ALA A 152 2.64 -15.89 31.40
#